data_5edce4ca73d980c4d214d0088c9c41b3
#
_entry.id   5edce4ca73d980c4d214d0088c9c41b3
#
_cell.length_a   1.000
_cell.length_b   1.000
_cell.length_c   1.000
_cell.angle_alpha   90.00
_cell.angle_beta   90.00
_cell.angle_gamma   90.00
#
_symmetry.space_group_name_H-M   'P 1'
#
loop_
_entity.id
_entity.type
_entity.pdbx_description
1 polymer ?
#
loop_
_entity_poly.entity_id
_entity_poly.type
_entity_poly.pdbx_seq_one_letter_code
_entity_poly.pdbx_strand_id
1 'polypeptide(L)'
;DYSEACQESITQLIENLSEYSDLYNIALKAVSKRNTIALTSENKKILLKLVDIPKENQKDKQQIVEWTVKKDLNFSLEESTLNYTPGKSKTNYYVGIGENDTLDEVTSPLGTIGWEIRSLYPVAQAVYNSFIWNYPEHKKKSTLIINLGENHSTLLGCVKLELKVIKPLYIGVQSLTDSMRDN
;
A
#
# COMPACT_ATOMS: atom_id res chain seq x y z
N ASP A 1 -23.13 -1.20 -8.77
CA ASP A 1 -21.88 -0.91 -9.51
C ASP A 1 -20.80 -0.52 -8.51
N TYR A 2 -19.59 -1.10 -8.65
CA TYR A 2 -18.50 -0.87 -7.68
C TYR A 2 -18.10 0.62 -7.62
N SER A 3 -18.19 1.33 -8.74
CA SER A 3 -17.92 2.76 -8.84
C SER A 3 -18.93 3.61 -8.04
N GLU A 4 -20.21 3.28 -8.11
CA GLU A 4 -21.26 3.96 -7.32
C GLU A 4 -21.10 3.69 -5.82
N ALA A 5 -20.83 2.46 -5.43
CA ALA A 5 -20.61 2.10 -4.03
C ALA A 5 -19.37 2.81 -3.44
N CYS A 6 -18.32 2.98 -4.24
CA CYS A 6 -17.14 3.73 -3.83
C CYS A 6 -17.43 5.23 -3.69
N GLN A 7 -18.19 5.82 -4.62
CA GLN A 7 -18.63 7.22 -4.55
C GLN A 7 -19.53 7.47 -3.34
N GLU A 8 -20.51 6.59 -3.09
CA GLU A 8 -21.37 6.67 -1.90
C GLU A 8 -20.56 6.59 -0.61
N SER A 9 -19.60 5.65 -0.53
CA SER A 9 -18.75 5.50 0.66
C SER A 9 -17.87 6.74 0.92
N ILE A 10 -17.33 7.36 -0.14
CA ILE A 10 -16.54 8.59 -0.02
C ILE A 10 -17.43 9.76 0.38
N THR A 11 -18.62 9.88 -0.21
CA THR A 11 -19.59 10.92 0.15
C THR A 11 -20.01 10.79 1.60
N GLN A 12 -20.31 9.58 2.06
CA GLN A 12 -20.68 9.30 3.44
C GLN A 12 -19.52 9.56 4.42
N LEU A 13 -18.27 9.28 4.01
CA LEU A 13 -17.09 9.64 4.79
C LEU A 13 -16.94 11.16 4.93
N ILE A 14 -17.16 11.90 3.84
CA ILE A 14 -17.10 13.38 3.86
C ILE A 14 -18.20 13.96 4.74
N GLU A 15 -19.43 13.41 4.66
CA GLU A 15 -20.55 13.80 5.50
C GLU A 15 -20.27 13.51 6.99
N ASN A 16 -19.78 12.33 7.32
CA ASN A 16 -19.39 11.96 8.68
C ASN A 16 -18.27 12.84 9.23
N LEU A 17 -17.28 13.20 8.39
CA LEU A 17 -16.22 14.15 8.79
C LEU A 17 -16.76 15.55 9.07
N SER A 18 -17.90 15.94 8.46
CA SER A 18 -18.50 17.25 8.72
C SER A 18 -19.09 17.37 10.14
N GLU A 19 -19.46 16.26 10.78
CA GLU A 19 -19.90 16.23 12.17
C GLU A 19 -18.75 16.53 13.17
N TYR A 20 -17.50 16.33 12.74
CA TYR A 20 -16.29 16.65 13.51
C TYR A 20 -15.67 17.96 13.01
N SER A 21 -16.38 19.08 13.23
CA SER A 21 -16.10 20.39 12.61
C SER A 21 -14.65 20.86 12.68
N ASP A 22 -13.93 20.58 13.76
CA ASP A 22 -12.54 21.02 13.92
C ASP A 22 -11.56 20.17 13.10
N LEU A 23 -11.74 18.84 13.09
CA LEU A 23 -10.95 17.93 12.23
C LEU A 23 -11.28 18.14 10.76
N TYR A 24 -12.55 18.37 10.43
CA TYR A 24 -13.01 18.68 9.09
C TYR A 24 -12.41 19.99 8.56
N ASN A 25 -12.40 21.06 9.36
CA ASN A 25 -11.79 22.33 8.98
C ASN A 25 -10.26 22.23 8.79
N ILE A 26 -9.58 21.41 9.59
CA ILE A 26 -8.15 21.10 9.39
C ILE A 26 -7.95 20.32 8.11
N ALA A 27 -8.75 19.29 7.87
CA ALA A 27 -8.70 18.48 6.66
C ALA A 27 -9.02 19.31 5.41
N LEU A 28 -10.08 20.12 5.42
CA LEU A 28 -10.43 21.03 4.32
C LEU A 28 -9.34 22.05 4.04
N LYS A 29 -8.73 22.65 5.07
CA LYS A 29 -7.61 23.59 4.89
C LYS A 29 -6.37 22.92 4.29
N ALA A 30 -6.12 21.67 4.64
CA ALA A 30 -5.03 20.89 4.06
C ALA A 30 -5.30 20.48 2.61
N VAL A 31 -6.56 20.14 2.29
CA VAL A 31 -7.00 19.63 0.98
C VAL A 31 -7.35 20.77 0.02
N SER A 32 -7.94 21.88 0.52
CA SER A 32 -8.49 22.96 -0.31
C SER A 32 -7.47 23.68 -1.20
N LYS A 33 -6.18 23.50 -0.96
CA LYS A 33 -5.13 24.14 -1.78
C LYS A 33 -4.73 23.34 -3.03
N ARG A 34 -5.01 22.04 -3.12
CA ARG A 34 -4.52 21.21 -4.24
C ARG A 34 -5.42 20.04 -4.67
N ASN A 35 -6.50 19.72 -4.00
CA ASN A 35 -7.34 18.54 -4.28
C ASN A 35 -6.53 17.25 -4.53
N THR A 36 -5.40 17.08 -3.85
CA THR A 36 -4.50 15.95 -4.05
C THR A 36 -4.63 14.95 -2.91
N ILE A 37 -4.70 13.67 -3.25
CA ILE A 37 -4.88 12.58 -2.30
C ILE A 37 -3.77 11.52 -2.47
N ALA A 38 -3.37 10.90 -1.37
CA ALA A 38 -2.61 9.67 -1.36
C ALA A 38 -3.52 8.52 -0.93
N LEU A 39 -3.53 7.46 -1.70
CA LEU A 39 -4.37 6.28 -1.47
C LEU A 39 -3.55 5.10 -0.99
N THR A 40 -4.22 4.18 -0.32
CA THR A 40 -3.70 2.83 -0.08
C THR A 40 -4.72 1.79 -0.50
N SER A 41 -4.26 0.65 -1.01
CA SER A 41 -5.11 -0.44 -1.45
C SER A 41 -4.62 -1.78 -0.92
N GLU A 42 -5.58 -2.61 -0.49
CA GLU A 42 -5.36 -4.03 -0.12
C GLU A 42 -5.56 -4.99 -1.31
N ASN A 43 -5.81 -4.47 -2.52
CA ASN A 43 -6.03 -5.32 -3.67
C ASN A 43 -4.81 -6.24 -3.91
N LYS A 44 -5.08 -7.53 -4.17
CA LYS A 44 -4.05 -8.57 -4.39
C LYS A 44 -3.19 -8.33 -5.62
N LYS A 45 -3.63 -7.44 -6.51
CA LYS A 45 -2.91 -7.05 -7.73
C LYS A 45 -2.15 -5.72 -7.57
N ILE A 46 -2.14 -5.13 -6.35
CA ILE A 46 -1.33 -3.96 -5.98
C ILE A 46 -0.38 -4.38 -4.87
N LEU A 47 0.87 -4.61 -5.23
CA LEU A 47 1.85 -5.32 -4.41
C LEU A 47 3.05 -4.45 -4.05
N LEU A 48 3.65 -4.72 -2.89
CA LEU A 48 4.98 -4.28 -2.51
C LEU A 48 5.91 -5.49 -2.49
N LYS A 49 7.03 -5.40 -3.21
CA LYS A 49 8.08 -6.42 -3.21
C LYS A 49 9.41 -5.83 -2.75
N LEU A 50 10.26 -6.67 -2.20
CA LEU A 50 11.66 -6.35 -1.92
C LEU A 50 12.52 -7.06 -2.94
N VAL A 51 13.39 -6.29 -3.60
CA VAL A 51 14.35 -6.83 -4.56
C VAL A 51 15.76 -6.44 -4.12
N ASP A 52 16.62 -7.41 -3.96
CA ASP A 52 18.03 -7.18 -3.64
C ASP A 52 18.86 -7.20 -4.93
N ILE A 53 19.57 -6.11 -5.18
CA ILE A 53 20.41 -5.92 -6.37
C ILE A 53 21.84 -5.70 -5.90
N PRO A 54 22.75 -6.64 -6.16
CA PRO A 54 24.16 -6.47 -5.85
C PRO A 54 24.75 -5.21 -6.47
N LYS A 55 25.78 -4.65 -5.84
CA LYS A 55 26.38 -3.38 -6.26
C LYS A 55 26.95 -3.43 -7.69
N GLU A 56 27.49 -4.57 -8.08
CA GLU A 56 28.06 -4.81 -9.41
C GLU A 56 27.00 -4.78 -10.51
N ASN A 57 25.75 -5.03 -10.18
CA ASN A 57 24.65 -5.15 -11.14
C ASN A 57 23.76 -3.89 -11.21
N GLN A 58 24.20 -2.78 -10.65
CA GLN A 58 23.40 -1.54 -10.61
C GLN A 58 23.14 -0.92 -11.99
N LYS A 59 23.93 -1.27 -13.00
CA LYS A 59 23.70 -0.84 -14.39
C LYS A 59 22.46 -1.50 -15.00
N ASP A 60 22.19 -2.73 -14.61
CA ASP A 60 21.09 -3.56 -15.15
C ASP A 60 19.90 -3.65 -14.19
N LYS A 61 19.85 -2.72 -13.23
CA LYS A 61 18.87 -2.74 -12.12
C LYS A 61 17.42 -2.87 -12.59
N GLN A 62 17.04 -2.20 -13.67
CA GLN A 62 15.68 -2.26 -14.19
C GLN A 62 15.34 -3.68 -14.65
N GLN A 63 16.19 -4.30 -15.44
CA GLN A 63 15.99 -5.66 -15.94
C GLN A 63 15.93 -6.68 -14.78
N ILE A 64 16.80 -6.49 -13.78
CA ILE A 64 16.82 -7.37 -12.59
C ILE A 64 15.54 -7.25 -11.80
N VAL A 65 15.04 -6.01 -11.60
CA VAL A 65 13.77 -5.76 -10.93
C VAL A 65 12.64 -6.45 -11.69
N GLU A 66 12.49 -6.17 -12.98
CA GLU A 66 11.43 -6.73 -13.82
C GLU A 66 11.47 -8.28 -13.84
N TRP A 67 12.66 -8.87 -14.02
CA TRP A 67 12.81 -10.31 -14.01
C TRP A 67 12.50 -10.96 -12.65
N THR A 68 12.95 -10.32 -11.55
CA THR A 68 12.71 -10.83 -10.19
C THR A 68 11.24 -10.80 -9.85
N VAL A 69 10.59 -9.71 -10.21
CA VAL A 69 9.18 -9.49 -9.92
C VAL A 69 8.29 -10.41 -10.74
N LYS A 70 8.60 -10.60 -12.04
CA LYS A 70 7.82 -11.42 -12.97
C LYS A 70 7.62 -12.86 -12.49
N LYS A 71 8.57 -13.40 -11.73
CA LYS A 71 8.47 -14.78 -11.20
C LYS A 71 7.33 -14.99 -10.20
N ASP A 72 6.97 -13.94 -9.48
CA ASP A 72 6.03 -14.00 -8.36
C ASP A 72 4.68 -13.35 -8.68
N LEU A 73 4.51 -12.82 -9.89
CA LEU A 73 3.25 -12.21 -10.30
C LEU A 73 2.27 -13.27 -10.81
N ASN A 74 1.01 -13.06 -10.48
CA ASN A 74 -0.13 -13.82 -11.01
C ASN A 74 -0.90 -13.06 -12.11
N PHE A 75 -0.30 -11.97 -12.63
CA PHE A 75 -0.81 -11.13 -13.71
C PHE A 75 0.34 -10.71 -14.63
N SER A 76 0.03 -10.15 -15.80
CA SER A 76 1.04 -9.76 -16.80
C SER A 76 1.83 -8.54 -16.36
N LEU A 77 3.16 -8.60 -16.48
CA LEU A 77 4.01 -7.44 -16.22
C LEU A 77 3.84 -6.37 -17.31
N GLU A 78 3.55 -6.76 -18.54
CA GLU A 78 3.30 -5.87 -19.67
C GLU A 78 2.03 -5.02 -19.49
N GLU A 79 1.06 -5.52 -18.68
CA GLU A 79 -0.19 -4.86 -18.34
C GLU A 79 -0.14 -4.25 -16.93
N SER A 80 1.04 -3.92 -16.44
CA SER A 80 1.23 -3.39 -15.10
C SER A 80 2.13 -2.17 -15.07
N THR A 81 1.90 -1.31 -14.08
CA THR A 81 2.77 -0.19 -13.72
C THR A 81 3.68 -0.60 -12.59
N LEU A 82 4.99 -0.40 -12.79
CA LEU A 82 6.04 -0.73 -11.84
C LEU A 82 6.84 0.52 -11.49
N ASN A 83 7.00 0.77 -10.18
CA ASN A 83 7.88 1.80 -9.65
C ASN A 83 8.76 1.24 -8.56
N TYR A 84 10.00 1.71 -8.46
CA TYR A 84 10.92 1.25 -7.42
C TYR A 84 11.78 2.38 -6.83
N THR A 85 12.07 2.27 -5.54
CA THR A 85 12.92 3.19 -4.80
C THR A 85 14.00 2.43 -4.02
N PRO A 86 15.23 2.96 -3.91
CA PRO A 86 16.27 2.33 -3.11
C PRO A 86 15.92 2.41 -1.61
N GLY A 87 16.20 1.33 -0.89
CA GLY A 87 16.23 1.30 0.55
C GLY A 87 17.51 1.91 1.12
N LYS A 88 17.68 1.88 2.45
CA LYS A 88 18.86 2.44 3.14
C LYS A 88 20.17 1.78 2.72
N SER A 89 20.15 0.48 2.47
CA SER A 89 21.35 -0.29 2.07
C SER A 89 21.81 -0.01 0.64
N LYS A 90 21.01 0.72 -0.16
CA LYS A 90 21.22 0.97 -1.60
C LYS A 90 21.33 -0.28 -2.47
N THR A 91 21.25 -1.47 -1.90
CA THR A 91 21.17 -2.75 -2.61
C THR A 91 19.74 -3.28 -2.59
N ASN A 92 18.97 -2.97 -1.55
CA ASN A 92 17.56 -3.33 -1.46
C ASN A 92 16.70 -2.26 -2.12
N TYR A 93 15.76 -2.69 -2.93
CA TYR A 93 14.78 -1.84 -3.59
C TYR A 93 13.37 -2.22 -3.13
N TYR A 94 12.58 -1.19 -2.81
CA TYR A 94 11.14 -1.31 -2.61
C TYR A 94 10.48 -1.15 -3.96
N VAL A 95 9.79 -2.17 -4.41
CA VAL A 95 9.16 -2.23 -5.73
C VAL A 95 7.66 -2.28 -5.55
N GLY A 96 6.97 -1.20 -5.93
CA GLY A 96 5.53 -1.13 -6.02
C GLY A 96 5.09 -1.58 -7.41
N ILE A 97 4.11 -2.47 -7.49
CA ILE A 97 3.57 -3.00 -8.75
C ILE A 97 2.06 -3.01 -8.66
N GLY A 98 1.40 -2.56 -9.72
CA GLY A 98 -0.04 -2.65 -9.84
C GLY A 98 -0.45 -3.03 -11.26
N GLU A 99 -1.41 -3.95 -11.39
CA GLU A 99 -2.08 -4.22 -12.66
C GLU A 99 -2.85 -2.97 -13.10
N ASN A 100 -2.71 -2.56 -14.37
CA ASN A 100 -3.24 -1.29 -14.86
C ASN A 100 -4.77 -1.19 -14.70
N ASP A 101 -5.52 -2.23 -15.08
CA ASP A 101 -6.98 -2.24 -14.92
C ASP A 101 -7.38 -2.06 -13.45
N THR A 102 -6.66 -2.72 -12.54
CA THR A 102 -6.91 -2.58 -11.10
C THR A 102 -6.54 -1.20 -10.57
N LEU A 103 -5.46 -0.59 -11.08
CA LEU A 103 -5.10 0.78 -10.74
C LEU A 103 -6.17 1.76 -11.20
N ASP A 104 -6.68 1.60 -12.43
CA ASP A 104 -7.75 2.42 -13.00
C ASP A 104 -9.06 2.24 -12.21
N GLU A 105 -9.42 1.01 -11.85
CA GLU A 105 -10.59 0.72 -11.02
C GLU A 105 -10.56 1.46 -9.67
N VAL A 106 -9.40 1.47 -9.00
CA VAL A 106 -9.23 2.13 -7.70
C VAL A 106 -9.16 3.64 -7.82
N THR A 107 -8.65 4.17 -8.94
CA THR A 107 -8.34 5.61 -9.07
C THR A 107 -9.42 6.39 -9.80
N SER A 108 -10.11 5.79 -10.79
CA SER A 108 -11.09 6.48 -11.62
C SER A 108 -12.26 7.10 -10.83
N PRO A 109 -12.83 6.46 -9.78
CA PRO A 109 -13.92 7.08 -9.01
C PRO A 109 -13.52 8.41 -8.38
N LEU A 110 -12.28 8.53 -7.92
CA LEU A 110 -11.77 9.76 -7.31
C LEU A 110 -11.51 10.87 -8.35
N GLY A 111 -11.05 10.48 -9.54
CA GLY A 111 -10.89 11.41 -10.66
C GLY A 111 -12.22 12.03 -11.09
N THR A 112 -13.34 11.28 -11.06
CA THR A 112 -14.66 11.79 -11.44
C THR A 112 -15.20 12.86 -10.49
N ILE A 113 -14.79 12.84 -9.22
CA ILE A 113 -15.14 13.88 -8.23
C ILE A 113 -14.10 15.01 -8.12
N GLY A 114 -13.15 15.07 -9.09
CA GLY A 114 -12.18 16.16 -9.21
C GLY A 114 -10.98 16.07 -8.26
N TRP A 115 -10.66 14.90 -7.76
CA TRP A 115 -9.49 14.67 -6.92
C TRP A 115 -8.31 14.19 -7.76
N GLU A 116 -7.16 14.81 -7.56
CA GLU A 116 -5.90 14.39 -8.17
C GLU A 116 -5.21 13.37 -7.27
N ILE A 117 -4.97 12.17 -7.78
CA ILE A 117 -4.26 11.13 -7.04
C ILE A 117 -2.76 11.35 -7.19
N ARG A 118 -2.14 11.77 -6.11
CA ARG A 118 -0.70 12.00 -6.06
C ARG A 118 0.09 10.71 -5.98
N SER A 119 -0.45 9.72 -5.30
CA SER A 119 0.22 8.43 -5.11
C SER A 119 -0.78 7.36 -4.66
N LEU A 120 -0.53 6.14 -5.11
CA LEU A 120 -1.22 4.95 -4.66
C LEU A 120 -0.17 3.98 -4.08
N TYR A 121 -0.38 3.56 -2.85
CA TYR A 121 0.52 2.65 -2.14
C TYR A 121 -0.15 1.31 -1.88
N PRO A 122 0.58 0.19 -2.03
CA PRO A 122 0.16 -1.07 -1.41
C PRO A 122 0.01 -0.88 0.10
N VAL A 123 -0.97 -1.54 0.72
CA VAL A 123 -1.21 -1.42 2.17
C VAL A 123 0.04 -1.72 3.00
N ALA A 124 0.84 -2.69 2.57
CA ALA A 124 2.11 -3.03 3.21
C ALA A 124 3.05 -1.81 3.33
N GLN A 125 3.12 -0.97 2.29
CA GLN A 125 3.93 0.25 2.30
C GLN A 125 3.35 1.30 3.25
N ALA A 126 2.04 1.48 3.27
CA ALA A 126 1.37 2.43 4.16
C ALA A 126 1.57 2.06 5.63
N VAL A 127 1.40 0.78 5.97
CA VAL A 127 1.64 0.24 7.33
C VAL A 127 3.09 0.43 7.74
N TYR A 128 4.04 0.11 6.85
CA TYR A 128 5.46 0.33 7.12
C TYR A 128 5.78 1.81 7.34
N ASN A 129 5.29 2.71 6.49
CA ASN A 129 5.51 4.15 6.64
C ASN A 129 4.93 4.68 7.96
N SER A 130 3.72 4.26 8.32
CA SER A 130 3.09 4.59 9.60
C SER A 130 3.92 4.11 10.79
N PHE A 131 4.44 2.89 10.72
CA PHE A 131 5.28 2.33 11.78
C PHE A 131 6.57 3.14 11.96
N ILE A 132 7.33 3.42 10.90
CA ILE A 132 8.60 4.14 11.04
C ILE A 132 8.42 5.58 11.50
N TRP A 133 7.26 6.19 11.20
CA TRP A 133 6.91 7.52 11.66
C TRP A 133 6.56 7.55 13.14
N ASN A 134 5.72 6.62 13.59
CA ASN A 134 5.19 6.61 14.97
C ASN A 134 6.15 5.98 15.99
N TYR A 135 7.08 5.13 15.57
CA TYR A 135 7.97 4.35 16.46
C TYR A 135 9.46 4.52 16.11
N PRO A 136 10.00 5.77 16.09
CA PRO A 136 11.39 6.04 15.73
C PRO A 136 12.41 5.42 16.70
N GLU A 137 11.99 5.08 17.95
CA GLU A 137 12.79 4.40 18.96
C GLU A 137 13.17 2.96 18.57
N HIS A 138 12.47 2.36 17.60
CA HIS A 138 12.77 1.03 17.08
C HIS A 138 13.98 0.98 16.13
N LYS A 139 14.64 2.10 15.86
CA LYS A 139 15.81 2.18 14.95
C LYS A 139 17.01 1.30 15.34
N LYS A 140 17.04 0.76 16.55
CA LYS A 140 18.07 -0.20 17.02
C LYS A 140 17.52 -1.61 17.22
N LYS A 141 16.24 -1.85 16.94
CA LYS A 141 15.56 -3.12 17.21
C LYS A 141 15.23 -3.89 15.92
N SER A 142 15.01 -5.17 16.08
CA SER A 142 14.26 -5.98 15.09
C SER A 142 12.80 -6.01 15.53
N THR A 143 11.90 -5.79 14.59
CA THR A 143 10.47 -5.65 14.87
C THR A 143 9.68 -6.45 13.84
N LEU A 144 8.68 -7.17 14.32
CA LEU A 144 7.67 -7.82 13.52
C LEU A 144 6.39 -6.98 13.62
N ILE A 145 5.83 -6.62 12.47
CA ILE A 145 4.57 -5.90 12.36
C ILE A 145 3.57 -6.85 11.70
N ILE A 146 2.41 -7.00 12.30
CA ILE A 146 1.31 -7.78 11.74
C ILE A 146 0.16 -6.82 11.51
N ASN A 147 -0.22 -6.64 10.26
CA ASN A 147 -1.43 -5.94 9.88
C ASN A 147 -2.53 -6.99 9.68
N LEU A 148 -3.50 -7.01 10.59
CA LEU A 148 -4.66 -7.91 10.53
C LEU A 148 -5.76 -7.21 9.76
N GLY A 149 -5.96 -7.59 8.50
CA GLY A 149 -7.08 -7.13 7.69
C GLY A 149 -8.28 -8.06 7.80
N GLU A 150 -9.39 -7.66 7.21
CA GLU A 150 -10.64 -8.42 7.24
C GLU A 150 -10.49 -9.79 6.56
N ASN A 151 -9.99 -9.81 5.34
CA ASN A 151 -9.85 -11.03 4.52
C ASN A 151 -8.40 -11.50 4.38
N HIS A 152 -7.45 -10.60 4.52
CA HIS A 152 -6.02 -10.87 4.34
C HIS A 152 -5.23 -10.10 5.38
N SER A 153 -4.14 -10.70 5.82
CA SER A 153 -3.19 -10.05 6.73
C SER A 153 -1.84 -9.88 6.05
N THR A 154 -1.03 -8.99 6.57
CA THR A 154 0.34 -8.78 6.06
C THR A 154 1.32 -8.79 7.23
N LEU A 155 2.39 -9.55 7.06
CA LEU A 155 3.49 -9.62 8.00
C LEU A 155 4.69 -8.86 7.43
N LEU A 156 5.22 -7.91 8.20
CA LEU A 156 6.37 -7.11 7.85
C LEU A 156 7.47 -7.30 8.88
N GLY A 157 8.66 -7.69 8.43
CA GLY A 157 9.84 -7.80 9.27
C GLY A 157 10.78 -6.62 9.05
N CYS A 158 11.09 -5.87 10.11
CA CYS A 158 11.99 -4.72 10.08
C CYS A 158 13.22 -4.95 10.93
N VAL A 159 14.40 -4.56 10.43
CA VAL A 159 15.64 -4.52 11.20
C VAL A 159 16.18 -3.10 11.17
N LYS A 160 16.32 -2.46 12.32
CA LYS A 160 16.78 -1.07 12.43
C LYS A 160 15.92 -0.10 11.60
N LEU A 161 14.62 -0.28 11.62
CA LEU A 161 13.64 0.42 10.80
C LEU A 161 13.84 0.23 9.28
N GLU A 162 14.54 -0.75 8.83
CA GLU A 162 14.62 -1.13 7.41
C GLU A 162 13.77 -2.36 7.18
N LEU A 163 12.86 -2.30 6.23
CA LEU A 163 12.00 -3.42 5.87
C LEU A 163 12.83 -4.51 5.19
N LYS A 164 12.77 -5.72 5.72
CA LYS A 164 13.54 -6.89 5.27
C LYS A 164 12.68 -8.04 4.80
N VAL A 165 11.46 -8.12 5.28
CA VAL A 165 10.52 -9.18 4.95
C VAL A 165 9.15 -8.57 4.72
N ILE A 166 8.48 -9.00 3.66
CA ILE A 166 7.07 -8.76 3.38
C ILE A 166 6.45 -10.12 3.07
N LYS A 167 5.45 -10.51 3.84
CA LYS A 167 4.76 -11.78 3.62
C LYS A 167 3.24 -11.59 3.71
N PRO A 168 2.51 -11.76 2.61
CA PRO A 168 1.05 -11.82 2.67
C PRO A 168 0.64 -13.10 3.40
N LEU A 169 -0.40 -12.97 4.22
CA LEU A 169 -1.06 -14.07 4.89
C LEU A 169 -2.51 -14.11 4.39
N TYR A 170 -2.94 -15.24 3.88
CA TYR A 170 -4.30 -15.44 3.34
C TYR A 170 -5.30 -15.78 4.46
N ILE A 171 -5.14 -15.16 5.61
CA ILE A 171 -5.97 -15.27 6.80
C ILE A 171 -6.30 -13.87 7.25
N GLY A 172 -7.58 -13.58 7.46
CA GLY A 172 -8.06 -12.31 8.01
C GLY A 172 -8.94 -12.53 9.24
N VAL A 173 -9.41 -11.45 9.81
CA VAL A 173 -10.29 -11.46 10.99
C VAL A 173 -11.58 -12.23 10.70
N GLN A 174 -12.09 -12.17 9.45
CA GLN A 174 -13.27 -12.91 9.05
C GLN A 174 -13.08 -14.42 9.20
N SER A 175 -11.96 -14.95 8.70
CA SER A 175 -11.64 -16.39 8.82
C SER A 175 -11.53 -16.85 10.28
N LEU A 176 -10.98 -16.01 11.14
CA LEU A 176 -10.90 -16.29 12.59
C LEU A 176 -12.29 -16.30 13.22
N THR A 177 -13.13 -15.31 12.86
CA THR A 177 -14.51 -15.21 13.38
C THR A 177 -15.36 -16.41 12.95
N ASP A 178 -15.25 -16.84 11.69
CA ASP A 178 -15.99 -17.98 11.17
C ASP A 178 -15.56 -19.28 11.89
N SER A 179 -14.25 -19.46 12.07
CA SER A 179 -13.72 -20.62 12.84
C SER A 179 -14.17 -20.64 14.31
N MET A 180 -14.48 -19.50 14.91
CA MET A 180 -15.01 -19.41 16.27
C MET A 180 -16.53 -19.69 16.34
N ARG A 181 -17.26 -19.49 15.25
CA ARG A 181 -18.70 -19.78 15.18
C ARG A 181 -18.98 -21.26 14.94
N ASP A 182 -18.06 -21.95 14.27
CA ASP A 182 -18.20 -23.36 13.89
C ASP A 182 -17.80 -24.34 15.03
N ASN A 183 -17.32 -23.80 16.18
CA ASN A 183 -17.00 -24.54 17.40
C ASN A 183 -18.00 -24.20 18.52
#